data_b24bce2c256d9eb7c3ebaa05f24bb6be
#
_entry.id   b24bce2c256d9eb7c3ebaa05f24bb6be
#
_cell.length_a   1.000
_cell.length_b   1.000
_cell.length_c   1.000
_cell.angle_alpha   90.00
_cell.angle_beta   90.00
_cell.angle_gamma   90.00
#
_symmetry.space_group_name_H-M   'P 1'
#
loop_
_entity.id
_entity.type
_entity.pdbx_description
1 polymer ?
#
loop_
_entity_poly.entity_id
_entity_poly.type
_entity_poly.pdbx_seq_one_letter_code
_entity_poly.pdbx_strand_id
1 'polypeptide(L)'
;MNENNVKLISVTPDAEKHMAYCARVSNPNNQENEKFSGLLKYCVKHQHWSIFEQAYMTLELNTTRGIAAQVLRHRSFTYQEFSQRYADSSLLAEKIPLPELRRQDTKNRQNSIDNIDPYIRQEFQIKMQKHFEEGMKLYKEMLDASIAKECARFVLPLACPTKIYMTGSVRSWIHYIDLRSANGTQKEHMDLALGAKRIFCEQFPAVAEAMEWNS
;
A
#
# COMPACT_ATOMS: atom_id res chain seq x y z
N MET A 1 2.59 -13.67 -6.84
CA MET A 1 2.28 -12.55 -5.91
C MET A 1 1.33 -13.08 -4.85
N ASN A 2 1.59 -12.82 -3.58
CA ASN A 2 0.60 -13.16 -2.55
C ASN A 2 -0.54 -12.15 -2.66
N GLU A 3 -1.70 -12.59 -3.17
CA GLU A 3 -2.94 -11.78 -3.25
C GLU A 3 -3.43 -11.26 -1.90
N ASN A 4 -2.82 -11.70 -0.82
CA ASN A 4 -3.19 -11.40 0.58
C ASN A 4 -2.48 -10.19 1.20
N ASN A 5 -1.66 -9.45 0.45
CA ASN A 5 -0.90 -8.32 1.02
C ASN A 5 -1.75 -7.06 1.21
N VAL A 6 -2.92 -6.96 0.57
CA VAL A 6 -3.84 -5.84 0.67
C VAL A 6 -5.24 -6.35 0.96
N LYS A 7 -5.90 -5.81 2.00
CA LYS A 7 -7.23 -6.22 2.42
C LYS A 7 -8.11 -5.00 2.69
N LEU A 8 -9.37 -5.06 2.24
CA LEU A 8 -10.37 -4.06 2.60
C LEU A 8 -10.73 -4.16 4.09
N ILE A 9 -10.70 -3.04 4.80
CA ILE A 9 -11.13 -2.92 6.20
C ILE A 9 -12.47 -2.20 6.29
N SER A 10 -12.59 -1.07 5.61
CA SER A 10 -13.84 -0.31 5.57
C SER A 10 -13.93 0.57 4.32
N VAL A 11 -15.14 0.89 3.94
CA VAL A 11 -15.48 1.84 2.88
C VAL A 11 -16.74 2.58 3.27
N THR A 12 -16.89 3.83 2.85
CA THR A 12 -18.14 4.59 3.02
C THR A 12 -19.30 3.84 2.36
N PRO A 13 -20.39 3.53 3.08
CA PRO A 13 -21.55 2.87 2.50
C PRO A 13 -22.11 3.65 1.32
N ASP A 14 -22.51 2.94 0.24
CA ASP A 14 -23.06 3.53 -1.00
C ASP A 14 -22.24 4.72 -1.53
N ALA A 15 -20.91 4.62 -1.43
CA ALA A 15 -19.96 5.70 -1.63
C ALA A 15 -20.16 6.48 -2.94
N GLU A 16 -20.41 5.79 -4.05
CA GLU A 16 -20.60 6.43 -5.35
C GLU A 16 -21.90 7.22 -5.42
N LYS A 17 -22.98 6.67 -4.87
CA LYS A 17 -24.26 7.38 -4.72
C LYS A 17 -24.10 8.58 -3.79
N HIS A 18 -23.42 8.42 -2.67
CA HIS A 18 -23.13 9.48 -1.72
C HIS A 18 -22.31 10.63 -2.35
N MET A 19 -21.24 10.34 -3.07
CA MET A 19 -20.46 11.35 -3.78
C MET A 19 -21.30 12.11 -4.81
N ALA A 20 -22.16 11.42 -5.56
CA ALA A 20 -23.05 12.04 -6.53
C ALA A 20 -24.14 12.89 -5.88
N TYR A 21 -24.68 12.46 -4.75
CA TYR A 21 -25.60 13.25 -3.92
C TYR A 21 -24.95 14.57 -3.50
N CYS A 22 -23.73 14.52 -2.95
CA CYS A 22 -22.97 15.71 -2.57
C CYS A 22 -22.66 16.63 -3.76
N ALA A 23 -22.31 16.04 -4.92
CA ALA A 23 -22.04 16.81 -6.14
C ALA A 23 -23.25 17.63 -6.63
N ARG A 24 -24.47 17.17 -6.32
CA ARG A 24 -25.73 17.83 -6.70
C ARG A 24 -26.26 18.84 -5.67
N VAL A 25 -25.44 19.25 -4.71
CA VAL A 25 -25.84 20.20 -3.64
C VAL A 25 -26.53 21.48 -4.17
N SER A 26 -26.12 21.93 -5.37
CA SER A 26 -26.75 23.13 -6.01
C SER A 26 -27.92 22.77 -6.93
N ASN A 27 -28.39 21.52 -6.94
CA ASN A 27 -29.58 21.08 -7.69
C ASN A 27 -30.43 20.12 -6.83
N PRO A 28 -31.12 20.64 -5.80
CA PRO A 28 -31.85 19.86 -4.79
C PRO A 28 -32.89 18.90 -5.39
N ASN A 29 -33.56 19.31 -6.47
CA ASN A 29 -34.61 18.51 -7.12
C ASN A 29 -34.06 17.26 -7.83
N ASN A 30 -32.71 17.16 -8.06
CA ASN A 30 -32.05 16.06 -8.69
C ASN A 30 -31.07 15.34 -7.75
N GLN A 31 -31.04 15.70 -6.48
CA GLN A 31 -30.05 15.22 -5.53
C GLN A 31 -30.17 13.70 -5.30
N GLU A 32 -31.42 13.21 -5.20
CA GLU A 32 -31.74 11.80 -4.99
C GLU A 32 -31.72 10.94 -6.28
N ASN A 33 -31.27 11.49 -7.40
CA ASN A 33 -31.26 10.75 -8.66
C ASN A 33 -30.26 9.58 -8.59
N GLU A 34 -30.77 8.37 -8.78
CA GLU A 34 -29.97 7.13 -8.73
C GLU A 34 -29.06 6.91 -9.94
N LYS A 35 -29.25 7.67 -11.03
CA LYS A 35 -28.39 7.64 -12.20
C LYS A 35 -27.17 8.53 -11.99
N PHE A 36 -26.14 8.00 -11.35
CA PHE A 36 -24.96 8.80 -10.93
C PHE A 36 -23.69 8.54 -11.74
N SER A 37 -23.55 7.39 -12.41
CA SER A 37 -22.30 7.02 -13.11
C SER A 37 -21.86 8.05 -14.13
N GLY A 38 -22.80 8.62 -14.92
CA GLY A 38 -22.49 9.67 -15.89
C GLY A 38 -21.98 10.96 -15.24
N LEU A 39 -22.47 11.31 -14.05
CA LEU A 39 -21.98 12.46 -13.29
C LEU A 39 -20.56 12.23 -12.77
N LEU A 40 -20.28 11.07 -12.22
CA LEU A 40 -18.93 10.73 -11.74
C LEU A 40 -17.94 10.72 -12.90
N LYS A 41 -18.29 10.15 -14.06
CA LYS A 41 -17.48 10.21 -15.28
C LYS A 41 -17.21 11.66 -15.73
N TYR A 42 -18.23 12.50 -15.74
CA TYR A 42 -18.09 13.93 -16.04
C TYR A 42 -17.11 14.60 -15.07
N CYS A 43 -17.23 14.35 -13.78
CA CYS A 43 -16.37 14.95 -12.76
C CYS A 43 -14.90 14.50 -12.88
N VAL A 44 -14.64 13.21 -13.16
CA VAL A 44 -13.29 12.72 -13.45
C VAL A 44 -12.72 13.42 -14.69
N LYS A 45 -13.46 13.42 -15.81
CA LYS A 45 -13.04 14.02 -17.07
C LYS A 45 -12.70 15.50 -16.94
N HIS A 46 -13.45 16.25 -16.15
CA HIS A 46 -13.27 17.68 -15.93
C HIS A 46 -12.45 18.03 -14.69
N GLN A 47 -11.85 17.02 -14.04
CA GLN A 47 -11.00 17.17 -12.86
C GLN A 47 -11.70 17.85 -11.66
N HIS A 48 -13.00 17.64 -11.52
CA HIS A 48 -13.79 18.13 -10.38
C HIS A 48 -13.57 17.21 -9.16
N TRP A 49 -12.38 17.28 -8.58
CA TRP A 49 -11.89 16.32 -7.58
C TRP A 49 -12.55 16.46 -6.21
N SER A 50 -13.16 17.62 -5.88
CA SER A 50 -13.72 17.88 -4.54
C SER A 50 -14.79 16.89 -4.11
N ILE A 51 -15.59 16.36 -5.05
CA ILE A 51 -16.65 15.40 -4.73
C ILE A 51 -16.06 14.06 -4.24
N PHE A 52 -14.88 13.68 -4.74
CA PHE A 52 -14.19 12.46 -4.36
C PHE A 52 -13.51 12.53 -2.98
N GLU A 53 -13.58 13.68 -2.31
CA GLU A 53 -13.23 13.85 -0.90
C GLU A 53 -14.38 13.47 0.06
N GLN A 54 -15.60 13.22 -0.47
CA GLN A 54 -16.79 12.95 0.36
C GLN A 54 -16.95 11.46 0.73
N ALA A 55 -16.11 10.58 0.21
CA ALA A 55 -16.10 9.16 0.55
C ALA A 55 -14.69 8.66 0.84
N TYR A 56 -14.58 7.65 1.70
CA TYR A 56 -13.31 7.15 2.24
C TYR A 56 -13.21 5.63 2.11
N MET A 57 -11.98 5.15 2.01
CA MET A 57 -11.65 3.72 2.08
C MET A 57 -10.44 3.51 3.00
N THR A 58 -10.49 2.44 3.80
CA THR A 58 -9.38 1.97 4.65
C THR A 58 -8.92 0.61 4.17
N LEU A 59 -7.63 0.49 3.89
CA LEU A 59 -6.99 -0.79 3.57
C LEU A 59 -5.98 -1.20 4.64
N GLU A 60 -5.87 -2.51 4.90
CA GLU A 60 -4.73 -3.13 5.56
C GLU A 60 -3.69 -3.47 4.50
N LEU A 61 -2.45 -3.04 4.74
CA LEU A 61 -1.29 -3.32 3.91
C LEU A 61 -0.30 -4.15 4.73
N ASN A 62 0.02 -5.36 4.26
CA ASN A 62 1.09 -6.19 4.81
C ASN A 62 2.33 -6.03 3.94
N THR A 63 3.41 -5.51 4.52
CA THR A 63 4.61 -5.14 3.78
C THR A 63 5.86 -5.21 4.65
N THR A 64 6.97 -4.61 4.22
CA THR A 64 8.21 -4.50 4.98
C THR A 64 8.43 -3.08 5.49
N ARG A 65 9.29 -2.92 6.50
CA ARG A 65 9.67 -1.60 7.03
C ARG A 65 10.27 -0.69 5.95
N GLY A 66 11.04 -1.26 5.02
CA GLY A 66 11.62 -0.51 3.91
C GLY A 66 10.57 0.08 2.95
N ILE A 67 9.52 -0.68 2.65
CA ILE A 67 8.41 -0.22 1.78
C ILE A 67 7.46 0.69 2.56
N ALA A 68 7.18 0.39 3.83
CA ALA A 68 6.37 1.23 4.70
C ALA A 68 6.87 2.70 4.71
N ALA A 69 8.18 2.90 4.78
CA ALA A 69 8.78 4.23 4.73
C ALA A 69 8.44 5.01 3.45
N GLN A 70 8.19 4.32 2.32
CA GLN A 70 7.76 4.95 1.07
C GLN A 70 6.25 5.22 1.07
N VAL A 71 5.44 4.30 1.60
CA VAL A 71 3.98 4.44 1.72
C VAL A 71 3.62 5.63 2.61
N LEU A 72 4.26 5.76 3.76
CA LEU A 72 4.02 6.84 4.74
C LEU A 72 4.34 8.25 4.22
N ARG A 73 5.00 8.38 3.07
CA ARG A 73 5.25 9.69 2.42
C ARG A 73 4.01 10.28 1.75
N HIS A 74 2.93 9.52 1.54
CA HIS A 74 1.67 10.00 0.97
C HIS A 74 0.85 10.75 2.03
N ARG A 75 1.06 12.06 2.15
CA ARG A 75 0.53 12.92 3.23
C ARG A 75 -1.00 13.12 3.21
N SER A 76 -1.66 12.75 2.12
CA SER A 76 -3.14 12.84 2.01
C SER A 76 -3.87 11.67 2.67
N PHE A 77 -3.14 10.79 3.36
CA PHE A 77 -3.68 9.65 4.10
C PHE A 77 -3.37 9.75 5.58
N THR A 78 -4.16 9.03 6.37
CA THR A 78 -3.88 8.74 7.77
C THR A 78 -3.46 7.29 7.92
N TYR A 79 -2.61 7.03 8.92
CA TYR A 79 -1.97 5.74 9.07
C TYR A 79 -2.00 5.25 10.51
N GLN A 80 -2.12 3.92 10.65
CA GLN A 80 -1.81 3.21 11.88
C GLN A 80 -0.87 2.07 11.53
N GLU A 81 0.36 2.11 12.02
CA GLU A 81 1.37 1.09 11.74
C GLU A 81 1.67 0.24 12.97
N PHE A 82 1.96 -1.05 12.76
CA PHE A 82 2.44 -1.96 13.80
C PHE A 82 3.66 -1.37 14.52
N SER A 83 3.54 -1.20 15.82
CA SER A 83 4.58 -0.55 16.64
C SER A 83 5.57 -1.56 17.20
N GLN A 84 6.79 -1.58 16.67
CA GLN A 84 7.91 -2.35 17.22
C GLN A 84 8.44 -1.82 18.56
N ARG A 85 7.93 -0.71 19.07
CA ARG A 85 8.21 -0.23 20.42
C ARG A 85 7.32 -0.95 21.44
N TYR A 86 6.08 -1.24 21.05
CA TYR A 86 5.06 -1.84 21.89
C TYR A 86 5.02 -3.35 21.79
N ALA A 87 5.04 -3.89 20.59
CA ALA A 87 4.85 -5.30 20.31
C ALA A 87 6.15 -5.98 19.85
N ASP A 88 6.26 -7.29 20.10
CA ASP A 88 7.34 -8.12 19.59
C ASP A 88 7.20 -8.29 18.06
N SER A 89 8.28 -8.04 17.33
CA SER A 89 8.30 -8.17 15.86
C SER A 89 8.07 -9.59 15.37
N SER A 90 8.32 -10.61 16.19
CA SER A 90 8.05 -12.01 15.86
C SER A 90 6.54 -12.33 15.73
N LEU A 91 5.66 -11.49 16.26
CA LEU A 91 4.20 -11.61 16.09
C LEU A 91 3.73 -11.46 14.65
N LEU A 92 4.49 -10.80 13.79
CA LEU A 92 4.15 -10.65 12.37
C LEU A 92 4.71 -11.77 11.50
N ALA A 93 5.88 -12.27 11.85
CA ALA A 93 6.48 -13.42 11.17
C ALA A 93 7.60 -14.03 12.02
N GLU A 94 7.65 -15.35 12.08
CA GLU A 94 8.76 -16.09 12.74
C GLU A 94 10.08 -15.94 11.98
N LYS A 95 10.00 -15.75 10.66
CA LYS A 95 11.15 -15.56 9.75
C LYS A 95 10.94 -14.33 8.91
N ILE A 96 11.99 -13.55 8.72
CA ILE A 96 11.98 -12.39 7.82
C ILE A 96 12.02 -12.90 6.37
N PRO A 97 11.04 -12.53 5.52
CA PRO A 97 11.01 -12.97 4.14
C PRO A 97 12.18 -12.38 3.34
N LEU A 98 12.76 -13.19 2.45
CA LEU A 98 13.79 -12.71 1.54
C LEU A 98 13.15 -11.82 0.47
N PRO A 99 13.71 -10.62 0.22
CA PRO A 99 13.27 -9.79 -0.89
C PRO A 99 13.71 -10.42 -2.22
N GLU A 100 12.96 -10.11 -3.26
CA GLU A 100 13.33 -10.47 -4.63
C GLU A 100 14.59 -9.68 -5.06
N LEU A 101 15.66 -10.39 -5.42
CA LEU A 101 16.90 -9.76 -5.89
C LEU A 101 16.81 -9.45 -7.38
N ARG A 102 17.02 -8.18 -7.74
CA ARG A 102 17.02 -7.65 -9.10
C ARG A 102 18.31 -6.87 -9.36
N ARG A 103 18.72 -6.81 -10.62
CA ARG A 103 19.89 -6.05 -11.04
C ARG A 103 19.56 -4.56 -11.10
N GLN A 104 20.50 -3.71 -10.73
CA GLN A 104 20.37 -2.25 -10.88
C GLN A 104 20.24 -1.88 -12.38
N ASP A 105 19.25 -1.07 -12.73
CA ASP A 105 19.14 -0.46 -14.04
C ASP A 105 20.25 0.60 -14.23
N THR A 106 20.95 0.53 -15.37
CA THR A 106 22.06 1.44 -15.67
C THR A 106 21.59 2.79 -16.23
N LYS A 107 20.36 2.86 -16.76
CA LYS A 107 19.78 4.07 -17.34
C LYS A 107 18.93 4.84 -16.33
N ASN A 108 18.10 4.12 -15.58
CA ASN A 108 17.27 4.72 -14.54
C ASN A 108 17.71 4.21 -13.15
N ARG A 109 18.36 5.07 -12.38
CA ARG A 109 18.89 4.74 -11.04
C ARG A 109 17.82 4.31 -10.03
N GLN A 110 16.55 4.62 -10.27
CA GLN A 110 15.43 4.23 -9.40
C GLN A 110 14.81 2.89 -9.80
N ASN A 111 15.19 2.35 -10.96
CA ASN A 111 14.63 1.13 -11.51
C ASN A 111 15.53 -0.09 -11.26
N SER A 112 14.93 -1.27 -11.32
CA SER A 112 15.62 -2.56 -11.27
C SER A 112 15.11 -3.49 -12.37
N ILE A 113 15.99 -4.40 -12.82
CA ILE A 113 15.72 -5.30 -13.95
C ILE A 113 15.82 -6.72 -13.45
N ASP A 114 14.81 -7.55 -13.71
CA ASP A 114 14.81 -8.97 -13.33
C ASP A 114 15.61 -9.83 -14.33
N ASN A 115 16.93 -9.62 -14.34
CA ASN A 115 17.87 -10.40 -15.15
C ASN A 115 19.18 -10.66 -14.42
N ILE A 116 19.14 -10.79 -13.11
CA ILE A 116 20.31 -11.19 -12.31
C ILE A 116 20.67 -12.65 -12.60
N ASP A 117 21.96 -12.95 -12.68
CA ASP A 117 22.45 -14.31 -12.85
C ASP A 117 21.92 -15.22 -11.72
N PRO A 118 21.38 -16.41 -12.04
CA PRO A 118 20.81 -17.32 -11.05
C PRO A 118 21.77 -17.74 -9.94
N TYR A 119 23.07 -17.94 -10.26
CA TYR A 119 24.07 -18.30 -9.25
C TYR A 119 24.35 -17.15 -8.30
N ILE A 120 24.47 -15.91 -8.83
CA ILE A 120 24.63 -14.70 -8.02
C ILE A 120 23.39 -14.52 -7.14
N ARG A 121 22.18 -14.70 -7.70
CA ARG A 121 20.92 -14.61 -6.95
C ARG A 121 20.92 -15.58 -5.77
N GLN A 122 21.22 -16.86 -6.03
CA GLN A 122 21.23 -17.90 -5.00
C GLN A 122 22.29 -17.63 -3.92
N GLU A 123 23.50 -17.26 -4.31
CA GLU A 123 24.59 -16.94 -3.37
C GLU A 123 24.16 -15.83 -2.38
N PHE A 124 23.62 -14.72 -2.90
CA PHE A 124 23.22 -13.62 -2.05
C PHE A 124 21.96 -13.92 -1.24
N GLN A 125 21.02 -14.72 -1.75
CA GLN A 125 19.87 -15.18 -0.96
C GLN A 125 20.31 -15.99 0.26
N ILE A 126 21.26 -16.90 0.11
CA ILE A 126 21.81 -17.67 1.24
C ILE A 126 22.49 -16.76 2.27
N LYS A 127 23.31 -15.80 1.81
CA LYS A 127 23.98 -14.84 2.69
C LYS A 127 22.97 -13.95 3.43
N MET A 128 21.94 -13.48 2.75
CA MET A 128 20.88 -12.66 3.33
C MET A 128 20.07 -13.44 4.36
N GLN A 129 19.70 -14.69 4.03
CA GLN A 129 18.96 -15.55 4.97
C GLN A 129 19.72 -15.72 6.27
N LYS A 130 21.02 -16.07 6.20
CA LYS A 130 21.88 -16.21 7.38
C LYS A 130 21.92 -14.90 8.18
N HIS A 131 22.11 -13.77 7.53
CA HIS A 131 22.14 -12.46 8.18
C HIS A 131 20.80 -12.13 8.89
N PHE A 132 19.67 -12.44 8.26
CA PHE A 132 18.36 -12.20 8.87
C PHE A 132 18.10 -13.12 10.05
N GLU A 133 18.51 -14.38 9.98
CA GLU A 133 18.44 -15.34 11.09
C GLU A 133 19.29 -14.89 12.29
N GLU A 134 20.52 -14.45 12.04
CA GLU A 134 21.40 -13.88 13.07
C GLU A 134 20.79 -12.60 13.71
N GLY A 135 20.23 -11.70 12.89
CA GLY A 135 19.54 -10.50 13.39
C GLY A 135 18.33 -10.82 14.26
N MET A 136 17.49 -11.77 13.85
CA MET A 136 16.35 -12.22 14.65
C MET A 136 16.77 -12.92 15.94
N LYS A 137 17.84 -13.71 15.90
CA LYS A 137 18.41 -14.36 17.08
C LYS A 137 18.89 -13.29 18.07
N LEU A 138 19.71 -12.33 17.62
CA LEU A 138 20.20 -11.25 18.46
C LEU A 138 19.04 -10.42 19.04
N TYR A 139 17.99 -10.11 18.25
CA TYR A 139 16.81 -9.43 18.74
C TYR A 139 16.15 -10.16 19.91
N LYS A 140 15.97 -11.48 19.80
CA LYS A 140 15.40 -12.31 20.88
C LYS A 140 16.29 -12.34 22.11
N GLU A 141 17.59 -12.53 21.95
CA GLU A 141 18.57 -12.50 23.04
C GLU A 141 18.53 -11.16 23.81
N MET A 142 18.38 -10.04 23.09
CA MET A 142 18.23 -8.71 23.71
C MET A 142 16.95 -8.61 24.53
N LEU A 143 15.81 -9.14 24.02
CA LEU A 143 14.55 -9.15 24.77
C LEU A 143 14.64 -10.05 26.02
N ASP A 144 15.25 -11.22 25.91
CA ASP A 144 15.47 -12.15 27.03
C ASP A 144 16.36 -11.52 28.12
N ALA A 145 17.32 -10.68 27.70
CA ALA A 145 18.14 -9.87 28.59
C ALA A 145 17.42 -8.61 29.12
N SER A 146 16.11 -8.51 28.93
CA SER A 146 15.27 -7.37 29.36
C SER A 146 15.64 -6.03 28.71
N ILE A 147 16.28 -6.03 27.55
CA ILE A 147 16.51 -4.82 26.77
C ILE A 147 15.20 -4.36 26.14
N ALA A 148 14.88 -3.09 26.23
CA ALA A 148 13.64 -2.53 25.73
C ALA A 148 13.48 -2.77 24.22
N LYS A 149 12.26 -3.14 23.78
CA LYS A 149 11.91 -3.38 22.36
C LYS A 149 12.32 -2.22 21.45
N GLU A 150 12.20 -0.98 21.93
CA GLU A 150 12.60 0.22 21.19
C GLU A 150 14.10 0.30 20.90
N CYS A 151 14.92 -0.39 21.68
CA CYS A 151 16.37 -0.52 21.45
C CYS A 151 16.68 -1.80 20.65
N ALA A 152 16.08 -2.94 21.01
CA ALA A 152 16.34 -4.21 20.37
C ALA A 152 15.98 -4.20 18.87
N ARG A 153 14.92 -3.49 18.46
CA ARG A 153 14.48 -3.40 17.06
C ARG A 153 15.52 -2.86 16.08
N PHE A 154 16.58 -2.18 16.55
CA PHE A 154 17.60 -1.63 15.66
C PHE A 154 18.50 -2.69 15.01
N VAL A 155 18.51 -3.92 15.50
CA VAL A 155 19.23 -5.03 14.85
C VAL A 155 18.43 -5.70 13.74
N LEU A 156 17.14 -5.36 13.58
CA LEU A 156 16.28 -5.93 12.55
C LEU A 156 16.49 -5.24 11.19
N PRO A 157 16.56 -6.02 10.09
CA PRO A 157 16.74 -5.46 8.75
C PRO A 157 15.48 -4.72 8.26
N LEU A 158 15.64 -3.87 7.25
CA LEU A 158 14.53 -3.18 6.56
C LEU A 158 13.50 -4.14 5.94
N ALA A 159 13.90 -5.39 5.67
CA ALA A 159 13.02 -6.46 5.20
C ALA A 159 12.07 -6.98 6.29
N CYS A 160 12.25 -6.58 7.55
CA CYS A 160 11.35 -6.97 8.65
C CYS A 160 9.90 -6.61 8.31
N PRO A 161 8.95 -7.57 8.46
CA PRO A 161 7.53 -7.33 8.16
C PRO A 161 6.93 -6.22 9.01
N THR A 162 5.97 -5.53 8.43
CA THR A 162 5.10 -4.58 9.12
C THR A 162 3.69 -4.62 8.55
N LYS A 163 2.73 -4.13 9.31
CA LYS A 163 1.33 -3.99 8.94
C LYS A 163 0.92 -2.54 9.09
N ILE A 164 0.22 -2.01 8.07
CA ILE A 164 -0.26 -0.63 8.06
C ILE A 164 -1.75 -0.64 7.76
N TYR A 165 -2.53 0.10 8.53
CA TYR A 165 -3.86 0.54 8.12
C TYR A 165 -3.71 1.92 7.50
N MET A 166 -4.17 2.05 6.25
CA MET A 166 -4.06 3.27 5.45
C MET A 166 -5.46 3.74 5.07
N THR A 167 -5.84 4.94 5.54
CA THR A 167 -7.16 5.53 5.32
C THR A 167 -7.04 6.80 4.53
N GLY A 168 -7.86 6.94 3.49
CA GLY A 168 -7.90 8.15 2.68
C GLY A 168 -9.22 8.32 1.92
N SER A 169 -9.44 9.54 1.41
CA SER A 169 -10.54 9.82 0.51
C SER A 169 -10.39 9.08 -0.82
N VAL A 170 -11.48 8.90 -1.53
CA VAL A 170 -11.48 8.33 -2.89
C VAL A 170 -10.52 9.10 -3.80
N ARG A 171 -10.48 10.43 -3.71
CA ARG A 171 -9.49 11.26 -4.43
C ARG A 171 -8.05 10.88 -4.10
N SER A 172 -7.72 10.71 -2.82
CA SER A 172 -6.37 10.32 -2.40
C SER A 172 -5.98 8.95 -2.95
N TRP A 173 -6.92 7.99 -2.94
CA TRP A 173 -6.71 6.65 -3.50
C TRP A 173 -6.51 6.69 -5.02
N ILE A 174 -7.30 7.50 -5.76
CA ILE A 174 -7.09 7.69 -7.21
C ILE A 174 -5.66 8.15 -7.48
N HIS A 175 -5.21 9.20 -6.81
CA HIS A 175 -3.87 9.75 -6.99
C HIS A 175 -2.76 8.74 -6.60
N TYR A 176 -2.93 8.03 -5.49
CA TYR A 176 -1.95 7.03 -5.02
C TYR A 176 -1.82 5.87 -6.02
N ILE A 177 -2.94 5.32 -6.44
CA ILE A 177 -2.98 4.18 -7.38
C ILE A 177 -2.36 4.59 -8.71
N ASP A 178 -2.78 5.71 -9.29
CA ASP A 178 -2.25 6.20 -10.56
C ASP A 178 -0.73 6.41 -10.51
N LEU A 179 -0.25 7.05 -9.46
CA LEU A 179 1.18 7.32 -9.28
C LEU A 179 2.00 6.04 -9.03
N ARG A 180 1.49 5.10 -8.21
CA ARG A 180 2.28 3.96 -7.71
C ARG A 180 2.11 2.67 -8.47
N SER A 181 1.10 2.54 -9.32
CA SER A 181 0.99 1.46 -10.29
C SER A 181 1.77 1.72 -11.60
N ALA A 182 2.33 2.91 -11.76
CA ALA A 182 3.12 3.28 -12.94
C ALA A 182 4.57 2.77 -12.89
N ASN A 183 5.18 2.64 -14.08
CA ASN A 183 6.59 2.30 -14.24
C ASN A 183 7.51 3.28 -13.48
N GLY A 184 8.58 2.77 -12.86
CA GLY A 184 9.51 3.54 -12.04
C GLY A 184 9.20 3.51 -10.54
N THR A 185 8.06 2.93 -10.14
CA THR A 185 7.81 2.57 -8.75
C THR A 185 8.57 1.29 -8.40
N GLN A 186 9.15 1.22 -7.20
CA GLN A 186 9.75 -0.03 -6.71
C GLN A 186 8.70 -1.16 -6.74
N LYS A 187 9.07 -2.34 -7.26
CA LYS A 187 8.14 -3.44 -7.54
C LYS A 187 7.25 -3.81 -6.34
N GLU A 188 7.82 -3.92 -5.15
CA GLU A 188 7.08 -4.28 -3.93
C GLU A 188 6.03 -3.21 -3.56
N HIS A 189 6.32 -1.92 -3.81
CA HIS A 189 5.36 -0.84 -3.62
C HIS A 189 4.29 -0.82 -4.74
N MET A 190 4.70 -1.10 -5.97
CA MET A 190 3.79 -1.23 -7.11
C MET A 190 2.80 -2.38 -6.90
N ASP A 191 3.25 -3.52 -6.37
CA ASP A 191 2.41 -4.67 -6.06
C ASP A 191 1.32 -4.30 -5.02
N LEU A 192 1.65 -3.49 -4.00
CA LEU A 192 0.66 -2.95 -3.06
C LEU A 192 -0.35 -2.02 -3.75
N ALA A 193 0.13 -1.13 -4.63
CA ALA A 193 -0.75 -0.22 -5.36
C ALA A 193 -1.69 -0.97 -6.32
N LEU A 194 -1.23 -2.02 -6.98
CA LEU A 194 -2.06 -2.89 -7.83
C LEU A 194 -3.09 -3.67 -7.00
N GLY A 195 -2.71 -4.15 -5.80
CA GLY A 195 -3.65 -4.75 -4.86
C GLY A 195 -4.73 -3.76 -4.40
N ALA A 196 -4.33 -2.52 -4.10
CA ALA A 196 -5.26 -1.46 -3.76
C ALA A 196 -6.18 -1.10 -4.95
N LYS A 197 -5.64 -1.06 -6.18
CA LYS A 197 -6.40 -0.81 -7.42
C LYS A 197 -7.50 -1.85 -7.61
N ARG A 198 -7.19 -3.14 -7.44
CA ARG A 198 -8.19 -4.22 -7.54
C ARG A 198 -9.36 -4.00 -6.59
N ILE A 199 -9.07 -3.76 -5.29
CA ILE A 199 -10.11 -3.50 -4.29
C ILE A 199 -10.87 -2.21 -4.62
N PHE A 200 -10.19 -1.16 -5.07
CA PHE A 200 -10.82 0.10 -5.48
C PHE A 200 -11.82 -0.12 -6.62
N CYS A 201 -11.46 -0.88 -7.65
CA CYS A 201 -12.36 -1.20 -8.77
C CYS A 201 -13.60 -1.99 -8.32
N GLU A 202 -13.46 -2.86 -7.33
CA GLU A 202 -14.60 -3.60 -6.74
C GLU A 202 -15.53 -2.67 -5.94
N GLN A 203 -14.98 -1.68 -5.22
CA GLN A 203 -15.75 -0.80 -4.33
C GLN A 203 -16.31 0.45 -5.04
N PHE A 204 -15.65 0.92 -6.10
CA PHE A 204 -15.99 2.14 -6.84
C PHE A 204 -16.01 1.89 -8.36
N PRO A 205 -16.90 1.00 -8.87
CA PRO A 205 -16.88 0.56 -10.26
C PRO A 205 -17.13 1.68 -11.28
N ALA A 206 -18.00 2.67 -10.98
CA ALA A 206 -18.26 3.78 -11.88
C ALA A 206 -17.08 4.77 -11.93
N VAL A 207 -16.38 4.97 -10.81
CA VAL A 207 -15.15 5.79 -10.77
C VAL A 207 -14.02 5.05 -11.50
N ALA A 208 -13.86 3.75 -11.27
CA ALA A 208 -12.85 2.92 -11.95
C ALA A 208 -13.04 2.92 -13.46
N GLU A 209 -14.30 2.81 -13.95
CA GLU A 209 -14.62 2.93 -15.37
C GLU A 209 -14.27 4.31 -15.92
N ALA A 210 -14.55 5.39 -15.15
CA ALA A 210 -14.22 6.75 -15.55
C ALA A 210 -12.71 7.02 -15.63
N MET A 211 -11.91 6.31 -14.81
CA MET A 211 -10.44 6.32 -14.81
C MET A 211 -9.83 5.39 -15.87
N GLU A 212 -10.66 4.67 -16.64
CA GLU A 212 -10.21 3.66 -17.61
C GLU A 212 -9.37 2.54 -16.97
N TRP A 213 -9.68 2.21 -15.70
CA TRP A 213 -8.98 1.17 -14.94
C TRP A 213 -9.61 -0.22 -15.11
N ASN A 214 -10.30 -0.45 -16.19
CA ASN A 214 -10.90 -1.75 -16.47
C ASN A 214 -9.81 -2.83 -16.46
N SER A 215 -10.08 -3.86 -15.67
CA SER A 215 -9.26 -5.04 -15.43
C SER A 215 -8.99 -5.84 -16.71
#